data_c5d49ddfb3a6f0cdc7e97f39f54d057d
#
_entry.id   c5d49ddfb3a6f0cdc7e97f39f54d057d
#
_cell.length_a   1.000
_cell.length_b   1.000
_cell.length_c   1.000
_cell.angle_alpha   90.00
_cell.angle_beta   90.00
_cell.angle_gamma   90.00
#
_symmetry.space_group_name_H-M   'P 1'
#
loop_
_entity.id
_entity.type
_entity.pdbx_description
1 polymer ?
#
loop_
_entity_poly.entity_id
_entity_poly.type
_entity_poly.pdbx_seq_one_letter_code
_entity_poly.pdbx_strand_id
1 'polypeptide(L)'
;MLAGVRICVVYDCLFPYTVGGGERWYRNLSERLAAEGHEVTYLTLRQWGRGERPDLDPRIRVITVGPRMGLYTASGRRRILPPLVFGLGVFLHLLRRGRRYEVVHTCAFPYFSLLAAALLQPLRRYDVAVDWFEVWSDSYWRDYLGGIGGLIGSLVQRLCARVPQRAHCFSMLHAERLRAEGLRGTVTLLRGLYAAPMESPTPRAADPVVLFAGRLIPEKQVTLAVAAVALAAERIEGLGGVFLGDGPEHTALDAAIAEHGLEDVVSAPGFASAERVDAEMRRALCMLLTSRREGYGMVVVEAAARATPSVVVAGEDNAATELLEEGVNGEIAATSDPRAIADAIIRVHEGGLAMRVSTGRWFSEHARELSLESSLETVLAGYASARA
;
A
#
# COMPACT_ATOMS: atom_id res chain seq x y z
N MET A 1 6.70 -8.61 33.58
CA MET A 1 6.78 -8.83 32.11
C MET A 1 5.69 -9.82 31.74
N LEU A 2 4.75 -9.42 30.89
CA LEU A 2 3.76 -10.35 30.32
C LEU A 2 4.53 -11.38 29.50
N ALA A 3 4.26 -12.67 29.69
CA ALA A 3 4.87 -13.73 28.90
C ALA A 3 4.58 -13.46 27.40
N GLY A 4 5.60 -13.53 26.53
CA GLY A 4 5.47 -13.24 25.10
C GLY A 4 4.42 -14.13 24.43
N VAL A 5 3.64 -13.57 23.51
CA VAL A 5 2.69 -14.32 22.67
C VAL A 5 3.45 -15.04 21.56
N ARG A 6 3.04 -16.26 21.21
CA ARG A 6 3.61 -17.02 20.08
C ARG A 6 2.81 -16.71 18.82
N ILE A 7 3.42 -15.93 17.92
CA ILE A 7 2.78 -15.37 16.75
C ILE A 7 3.38 -15.98 15.49
N CYS A 8 2.51 -16.44 14.58
CA CYS A 8 2.87 -16.86 13.25
C CYS A 8 2.47 -15.77 12.24
N VAL A 9 3.42 -15.00 11.77
CA VAL A 9 3.24 -14.03 10.69
C VAL A 9 3.33 -14.75 9.35
N VAL A 10 2.33 -14.58 8.50
CA VAL A 10 2.19 -15.31 7.23
C VAL A 10 2.06 -14.33 6.08
N TYR A 11 3.16 -14.15 5.33
CA TYR A 11 3.18 -13.30 4.15
C TYR A 11 4.16 -13.87 3.11
N ASP A 12 3.75 -13.97 1.85
CA ASP A 12 4.49 -14.67 0.82
C ASP A 12 5.73 -13.92 0.31
N CYS A 13 5.87 -12.65 0.67
CA CYS A 13 6.98 -11.78 0.35
C CYS A 13 7.79 -11.41 1.61
N LEU A 14 9.02 -10.97 1.42
CA LEU A 14 9.88 -10.43 2.48
C LEU A 14 10.67 -9.23 1.96
N PHE A 15 10.56 -8.08 2.64
CA PHE A 15 11.44 -6.93 2.40
C PHE A 15 12.87 -7.24 2.91
N PRO A 16 13.96 -6.88 2.19
CA PRO A 16 14.01 -6.04 0.98
C PRO A 16 13.99 -6.83 -0.35
N TYR A 17 13.79 -8.13 -0.35
CA TYR A 17 13.81 -8.95 -1.56
C TYR A 17 12.64 -8.66 -2.52
N THR A 18 11.54 -8.21 -1.97
CA THR A 18 10.41 -7.64 -2.69
C THR A 18 10.07 -6.30 -2.04
N VAL A 19 9.84 -5.24 -2.85
CA VAL A 19 9.62 -3.89 -2.35
C VAL A 19 8.20 -3.45 -2.62
N GLY A 20 7.47 -3.13 -1.55
CA GLY A 20 6.12 -2.61 -1.58
C GLY A 20 5.66 -2.22 -0.17
N GLY A 21 4.46 -1.65 -0.06
CA GLY A 21 3.90 -1.22 1.22
C GLY A 21 3.65 -2.39 2.18
N GLY A 22 3.06 -3.48 1.66
CA GLY A 22 2.79 -4.67 2.46
C GLY A 22 4.04 -5.36 2.98
N GLU A 23 5.10 -5.46 2.17
CA GLU A 23 6.39 -6.04 2.57
C GLU A 23 7.04 -5.25 3.69
N ARG A 24 7.02 -3.92 3.61
CA ARG A 24 7.52 -3.01 4.66
C ARG A 24 6.69 -3.15 5.93
N TRP A 25 5.36 -3.20 5.81
CA TRP A 25 4.45 -3.41 6.93
C TRP A 25 4.77 -4.69 7.70
N TYR A 26 4.83 -5.84 7.00
CA TYR A 26 5.09 -7.13 7.66
C TYR A 26 6.48 -7.24 8.26
N ARG A 27 7.50 -6.60 7.68
CA ARG A 27 8.82 -6.49 8.28
C ARG A 27 8.75 -5.70 9.59
N ASN A 28 8.23 -4.48 9.54
CA ASN A 28 8.13 -3.61 10.72
C ASN A 28 7.29 -4.25 11.84
N LEU A 29 6.17 -4.85 11.50
CA LEU A 29 5.32 -5.58 12.44
C LEU A 29 6.10 -6.72 13.11
N SER A 30 6.80 -7.53 12.35
CA SER A 30 7.54 -8.67 12.89
C SER A 30 8.70 -8.25 13.78
N GLU A 31 9.46 -7.22 13.37
CA GLU A 31 10.57 -6.68 14.15
C GLU A 31 10.06 -6.02 15.44
N ARG A 32 8.92 -5.30 15.40
CA ARG A 32 8.30 -4.71 16.58
C ARG A 32 7.82 -5.79 17.56
N LEU A 33 7.14 -6.82 17.07
CA LEU A 33 6.70 -7.95 17.88
C LEU A 33 7.88 -8.64 18.58
N ALA A 34 8.97 -8.86 17.87
CA ALA A 34 10.18 -9.45 18.45
C ALA A 34 10.85 -8.52 19.48
N ALA A 35 10.82 -7.19 19.26
CA ALA A 35 11.34 -6.20 20.20
C ALA A 35 10.54 -6.17 21.53
N GLU A 36 9.22 -6.35 21.45
CA GLU A 36 8.34 -6.44 22.63
C GLU A 36 8.41 -7.80 23.36
N GLY A 37 9.27 -8.71 22.88
CA GLY A 37 9.50 -10.00 23.53
C GLY A 37 8.52 -11.11 23.16
N HIS A 38 7.79 -10.95 22.04
CA HIS A 38 6.97 -12.01 21.47
C HIS A 38 7.81 -13.06 20.72
N GLU A 39 7.36 -14.30 20.69
CA GLU A 39 7.96 -15.36 19.88
C GLU A 39 7.40 -15.31 18.47
N VAL A 40 8.18 -14.79 17.51
CA VAL A 40 7.71 -14.55 16.14
C VAL A 40 8.26 -15.62 15.19
N THR A 41 7.36 -16.29 14.47
CA THR A 41 7.68 -17.14 13.33
C THR A 41 7.12 -16.50 12.06
N TYR A 42 7.99 -16.23 11.08
CA TYR A 42 7.61 -15.65 9.79
C TYR A 42 7.57 -16.73 8.70
N LEU A 43 6.40 -16.99 8.13
CA LEU A 43 6.23 -17.92 7.00
C LEU A 43 6.23 -17.16 5.69
N THR A 44 7.10 -17.57 4.75
CA THR A 44 7.22 -16.90 3.45
C THR A 44 7.64 -17.87 2.34
N LEU A 45 7.57 -17.43 1.08
CA LEU A 45 8.28 -18.09 -0.02
C LEU A 45 9.76 -17.74 0.02
N ARG A 46 10.61 -18.64 -0.49
CA ARG A 46 12.05 -18.33 -0.58
C ARG A 46 12.27 -17.21 -1.61
N GLN A 47 13.03 -16.18 -1.24
CA GLN A 47 13.39 -15.06 -2.11
C GLN A 47 14.89 -14.82 -2.19
N TRP A 48 15.67 -15.35 -1.26
CA TRP A 48 17.15 -15.28 -1.17
C TRP A 48 17.84 -16.51 -1.73
N GLY A 49 19.17 -16.45 -1.92
CA GLY A 49 20.00 -17.53 -2.43
C GLY A 49 20.04 -18.76 -1.54
N ARG A 50 20.52 -19.89 -2.09
CA ARG A 50 20.76 -21.10 -1.29
C ARG A 50 21.93 -20.84 -0.34
N GLY A 51 21.74 -21.14 0.96
CA GLY A 51 22.76 -20.95 1.99
C GLY A 51 22.79 -19.55 2.61
N GLU A 52 22.09 -18.58 2.04
CA GLU A 52 21.95 -17.25 2.63
C GLU A 52 20.89 -17.26 3.74
N ARG A 53 21.07 -16.37 4.72
CA ARG A 53 20.04 -16.06 5.72
C ARG A 53 19.23 -14.85 5.24
N PRO A 54 17.93 -14.82 5.53
CA PRO A 54 17.14 -13.64 5.23
C PRO A 54 17.63 -12.45 6.06
N ASP A 55 17.60 -11.25 5.44
CA ASP A 55 17.86 -9.99 6.12
C ASP A 55 16.65 -9.60 6.97
N LEU A 56 16.59 -10.10 8.20
CA LEU A 56 15.56 -9.85 9.20
C LEU A 56 16.17 -10.02 10.60
N ASP A 57 15.57 -9.40 11.61
CA ASP A 57 15.99 -9.52 13.00
C ASP A 57 16.23 -11.01 13.37
N PRO A 58 17.40 -11.37 13.90
CA PRO A 58 17.75 -12.76 14.21
C PRO A 58 16.86 -13.44 15.26
N ARG A 59 16.09 -12.66 16.05
CA ARG A 59 15.07 -13.17 16.99
C ARG A 59 13.86 -13.75 16.28
N ILE A 60 13.63 -13.37 15.02
CA ILE A 60 12.51 -13.84 14.21
C ILE A 60 12.89 -15.16 13.52
N ARG A 61 12.08 -16.18 13.75
CA ARG A 61 12.26 -17.46 13.10
C ARG A 61 11.63 -17.46 11.71
N VAL A 62 12.43 -17.32 10.66
CA VAL A 62 11.95 -17.39 9.28
C VAL A 62 11.86 -18.83 8.79
N ILE A 63 10.71 -19.22 8.26
CA ILE A 63 10.45 -20.55 7.68
C ILE A 63 9.95 -20.38 6.25
N THR A 64 10.66 -20.98 5.29
CA THR A 64 10.20 -21.03 3.91
C THR A 64 9.20 -22.19 3.73
N VAL A 65 8.00 -21.87 3.28
CA VAL A 65 6.92 -22.84 3.03
C VAL A 65 6.68 -23.13 1.54
N GLY A 66 7.58 -22.64 0.69
CA GLY A 66 7.61 -22.92 -0.74
C GLY A 66 8.93 -22.53 -1.40
N PRO A 67 9.18 -22.97 -2.63
CA PRO A 67 10.40 -22.65 -3.37
C PRO A 67 10.42 -21.18 -3.82
N ARG A 68 11.58 -20.76 -4.37
CA ARG A 68 11.68 -19.46 -5.04
C ARG A 68 10.84 -19.49 -6.32
N MET A 69 9.93 -18.53 -6.46
CA MET A 69 9.03 -18.41 -7.60
C MET A 69 8.93 -16.95 -8.04
N GLY A 70 8.80 -16.72 -9.36
CA GLY A 70 8.47 -15.40 -9.87
C GLY A 70 7.01 -15.07 -9.57
N LEU A 71 6.76 -14.00 -8.82
CA LEU A 71 5.43 -13.63 -8.34
C LEU A 71 4.59 -12.90 -9.38
N TYR A 72 5.24 -12.22 -10.34
CA TYR A 72 4.59 -11.38 -11.33
C TYR A 72 4.90 -11.85 -12.76
N THR A 73 4.01 -11.53 -13.68
CA THR A 73 4.23 -11.67 -15.14
C THR A 73 5.03 -10.48 -15.64
N ALA A 74 5.50 -10.54 -16.91
CA ALA A 74 6.15 -9.41 -17.58
C ALA A 74 5.24 -8.17 -17.68
N SER A 75 3.92 -8.35 -17.72
CA SER A 75 2.91 -7.28 -17.68
C SER A 75 2.55 -6.77 -16.28
N GLY A 76 3.33 -7.13 -15.25
CA GLY A 76 3.09 -6.69 -13.86
C GLY A 76 1.92 -7.36 -13.14
N ARG A 77 1.18 -8.27 -13.78
CA ARG A 77 0.08 -9.01 -13.14
C ARG A 77 0.60 -10.12 -12.23
N ARG A 78 -0.06 -10.33 -11.11
CA ARG A 78 0.31 -11.40 -10.18
C ARG A 78 -0.03 -12.77 -10.77
N ARG A 79 0.93 -13.71 -10.69
CA ARG A 79 0.72 -15.11 -11.12
C ARG A 79 -0.16 -15.85 -10.11
N ILE A 80 -0.94 -16.82 -10.58
CA ILE A 80 -1.87 -17.61 -9.73
C ILE A 80 -1.13 -18.76 -9.00
N LEU A 81 -0.15 -19.38 -9.64
CA LEU A 81 0.53 -20.55 -9.08
C LEU A 81 1.31 -20.27 -7.77
N PRO A 82 2.11 -19.20 -7.63
CA PRO A 82 2.83 -18.93 -6.40
C PRO A 82 1.94 -18.81 -5.16
N PRO A 83 0.81 -18.08 -5.18
CA PRO A 83 -0.14 -18.04 -4.08
C PRO A 83 -0.73 -19.40 -3.69
N LEU A 84 -1.01 -20.27 -4.66
CA LEU A 84 -1.50 -21.62 -4.41
C LEU A 84 -0.46 -22.49 -3.70
N VAL A 85 0.78 -22.46 -4.19
CA VAL A 85 1.92 -23.18 -3.57
C VAL A 85 2.16 -22.65 -2.16
N PHE A 86 2.11 -21.33 -1.97
CA PHE A 86 2.25 -20.71 -0.66
C PHE A 86 1.13 -21.14 0.29
N GLY A 87 -0.13 -21.05 -0.14
CA GLY A 87 -1.29 -21.46 0.65
C GLY A 87 -1.21 -22.94 1.07
N LEU A 88 -0.81 -23.83 0.16
CA LEU A 88 -0.58 -25.26 0.48
C LEU A 88 0.56 -25.43 1.49
N GLY A 89 1.66 -24.69 1.33
CA GLY A 89 2.77 -24.71 2.25
C GLY A 89 2.39 -24.23 3.66
N VAL A 90 1.60 -23.15 3.74
CA VAL A 90 1.03 -22.63 4.99
C VAL A 90 0.12 -23.67 5.64
N PHE A 91 -0.80 -24.30 4.85
CA PHE A 91 -1.67 -25.35 5.33
C PHE A 91 -0.88 -26.52 5.94
N LEU A 92 0.11 -27.04 5.24
CA LEU A 92 0.93 -28.15 5.73
C LEU A 92 1.73 -27.78 6.98
N HIS A 93 2.23 -26.55 7.06
CA HIS A 93 2.94 -26.06 8.24
C HIS A 93 1.99 -25.94 9.44
N LEU A 94 0.85 -25.29 9.28
CA LEU A 94 -0.13 -25.11 10.36
C LEU A 94 -0.77 -26.45 10.77
N LEU A 95 -0.96 -27.39 9.84
CA LEU A 95 -1.42 -28.74 10.15
C LEU A 95 -0.46 -29.46 11.11
N ARG A 96 0.86 -29.27 10.96
CA ARG A 96 1.87 -29.92 11.82
C ARG A 96 2.20 -29.12 13.07
N ARG A 97 2.19 -27.79 13.00
CA ARG A 97 2.75 -26.88 14.01
C ARG A 97 1.75 -25.85 14.57
N GLY A 98 0.50 -25.78 14.04
CA GLY A 98 -0.45 -24.73 14.38
C GLY A 98 -0.75 -24.61 15.88
N ARG A 99 -0.75 -25.69 16.65
CA ARG A 99 -0.94 -25.68 18.11
C ARG A 99 0.18 -24.94 18.89
N ARG A 100 1.30 -24.63 18.24
CA ARG A 100 2.40 -23.87 18.85
C ARG A 100 2.11 -22.37 18.87
N TYR A 101 1.19 -21.90 18.02
CA TYR A 101 0.86 -20.49 17.86
C TYR A 101 -0.42 -20.15 18.62
N GLU A 102 -0.43 -18.98 19.22
CA GLU A 102 -1.61 -18.38 19.81
C GLU A 102 -2.32 -17.47 18.80
N VAL A 103 -1.55 -16.84 17.91
CA VAL A 103 -2.07 -15.99 16.83
C VAL A 103 -1.43 -16.38 15.50
N VAL A 104 -2.24 -16.46 14.46
CA VAL A 104 -1.81 -16.49 13.06
C VAL A 104 -2.21 -15.16 12.44
N HIS A 105 -1.22 -14.33 12.10
CA HIS A 105 -1.42 -13.03 11.47
C HIS A 105 -1.07 -13.13 9.98
N THR A 106 -2.04 -12.90 9.11
CA THR A 106 -1.89 -13.06 7.65
C THR A 106 -2.47 -11.89 6.89
N CYS A 107 -2.08 -11.74 5.63
CA CYS A 107 -2.73 -10.86 4.68
C CYS A 107 -3.98 -11.54 4.08
N ALA A 108 -5.03 -10.78 3.79
CA ALA A 108 -6.17 -11.30 3.08
C ALA A 108 -5.79 -11.78 1.66
N PHE A 109 -5.21 -10.89 0.85
CA PHE A 109 -4.76 -11.24 -0.49
C PHE A 109 -3.31 -11.80 -0.46
N PRO A 110 -3.03 -12.94 -1.10
CA PRO A 110 -3.82 -13.66 -2.11
C PRO A 110 -4.71 -14.80 -1.59
N TYR A 111 -5.48 -14.61 -0.58
CA TYR A 111 -6.55 -15.44 0.03
C TYR A 111 -6.18 -16.88 0.44
N PHE A 112 -5.34 -17.60 -0.29
CA PHE A 112 -5.08 -19.04 -0.03
C PHE A 112 -4.38 -19.28 1.30
N SER A 113 -3.55 -18.35 1.78
CA SER A 113 -2.95 -18.41 3.12
C SER A 113 -4.00 -18.21 4.20
N LEU A 114 -4.92 -17.25 4.01
CA LEU A 114 -6.04 -17.00 4.91
C LEU A 114 -6.99 -18.20 4.96
N LEU A 115 -7.37 -18.78 3.81
CA LEU A 115 -8.21 -19.96 3.75
C LEU A 115 -7.55 -21.18 4.44
N ALA A 116 -6.23 -21.34 4.27
CA ALA A 116 -5.47 -22.39 4.95
C ALA A 116 -5.48 -22.20 6.47
N ALA A 117 -5.30 -20.96 6.95
CA ALA A 117 -5.38 -20.63 8.36
C ALA A 117 -6.79 -20.85 8.91
N ALA A 118 -7.82 -20.37 8.20
CA ALA A 118 -9.22 -20.52 8.59
C ALA A 118 -9.66 -21.97 8.73
N LEU A 119 -9.29 -22.84 7.77
CA LEU A 119 -9.65 -24.25 7.77
C LEU A 119 -9.08 -25.00 9.00
N LEU A 120 -7.89 -24.61 9.45
CA LEU A 120 -7.21 -25.26 10.58
C LEU A 120 -7.47 -24.58 11.92
N GLN A 121 -8.03 -23.37 11.95
CA GLN A 121 -8.33 -22.61 13.18
C GLN A 121 -9.10 -23.44 14.21
N PRO A 122 -10.24 -24.10 13.89
CA PRO A 122 -11.02 -24.86 14.87
C PRO A 122 -10.23 -26.03 15.47
N LEU A 123 -9.36 -26.66 14.66
CA LEU A 123 -8.56 -27.83 15.05
C LEU A 123 -7.32 -27.43 15.87
N ARG A 124 -6.72 -26.30 15.57
CA ARG A 124 -5.44 -25.85 16.14
C ARG A 124 -5.59 -24.79 17.23
N ARG A 125 -6.76 -24.13 17.32
CA ARG A 125 -7.18 -23.19 18.38
C ARG A 125 -6.29 -21.97 18.52
N TYR A 126 -5.88 -21.36 17.40
CA TYR A 126 -5.24 -20.06 17.36
C TYR A 126 -6.23 -18.99 16.92
N ASP A 127 -5.96 -17.74 17.30
CA ASP A 127 -6.68 -16.59 16.77
C ASP A 127 -6.17 -16.22 15.38
N VAL A 128 -7.05 -15.71 14.51
CA VAL A 128 -6.67 -15.23 13.19
C VAL A 128 -6.78 -13.71 13.14
N ALA A 129 -5.65 -13.04 12.89
CA ALA A 129 -5.57 -11.62 12.57
C ALA A 129 -5.32 -11.47 11.07
N VAL A 130 -6.04 -10.57 10.41
CA VAL A 130 -5.99 -10.44 8.95
C VAL A 130 -5.88 -8.98 8.52
N ASP A 131 -4.82 -8.68 7.78
CA ASP A 131 -4.64 -7.37 7.17
C ASP A 131 -5.31 -7.33 5.81
N TRP A 132 -6.29 -6.45 5.68
CA TRP A 132 -7.01 -6.15 4.45
C TRP A 132 -6.51 -4.83 3.89
N PHE A 133 -5.45 -4.88 3.10
CA PHE A 133 -4.94 -3.69 2.42
C PHE A 133 -5.95 -3.15 1.41
N GLU A 134 -6.71 -4.03 0.79
CA GLU A 134 -7.75 -3.72 -0.17
C GLU A 134 -8.88 -4.74 -0.10
N VAL A 135 -10.10 -4.25 -0.32
CA VAL A 135 -11.28 -5.06 -0.61
C VAL A 135 -11.79 -4.60 -1.96
N TRP A 136 -11.66 -5.43 -2.98
CA TRP A 136 -11.95 -5.05 -4.35
C TRP A 136 -13.45 -5.04 -4.63
N SER A 137 -13.87 -4.08 -5.46
CA SER A 137 -15.25 -4.03 -5.96
C SER A 137 -15.54 -5.17 -6.95
N ASP A 138 -16.81 -5.51 -7.12
CA ASP A 138 -17.23 -6.52 -8.11
C ASP A 138 -16.90 -6.05 -9.55
N SER A 139 -16.88 -4.74 -9.80
CA SER A 139 -16.47 -4.15 -11.07
C SER A 139 -14.98 -4.39 -11.31
N TYR A 140 -14.14 -4.10 -10.31
CA TYR A 140 -12.70 -4.32 -10.42
C TYR A 140 -12.34 -5.81 -10.59
N TRP A 141 -13.01 -6.71 -9.87
CA TRP A 141 -12.82 -8.16 -10.05
C TRP A 141 -13.09 -8.61 -11.49
N ARG A 142 -14.18 -8.11 -12.10
CA ARG A 142 -14.54 -8.43 -13.50
C ARG A 142 -13.51 -7.89 -14.48
N ASP A 143 -13.02 -6.69 -14.26
CA ASP A 143 -12.00 -6.08 -15.12
C ASP A 143 -10.66 -6.81 -15.03
N TYR A 144 -10.30 -7.27 -13.82
CA TYR A 144 -9.01 -7.91 -13.57
C TYR A 144 -8.95 -9.37 -14.06
N LEU A 145 -9.99 -10.18 -13.86
CA LEU A 145 -10.03 -11.61 -14.18
C LEU A 145 -11.03 -11.98 -15.31
N GLY A 146 -11.76 -11.02 -15.85
CA GLY A 146 -12.87 -11.28 -16.79
C GLY A 146 -14.14 -11.73 -16.08
N GLY A 147 -15.24 -11.98 -16.84
CA GLY A 147 -16.57 -12.20 -16.28
C GLY A 147 -16.65 -13.34 -15.26
N ILE A 148 -16.31 -14.57 -15.66
CA ILE A 148 -16.38 -15.77 -14.77
C ILE A 148 -15.27 -15.71 -13.71
N GLY A 149 -14.05 -15.34 -14.11
CA GLY A 149 -12.92 -15.20 -13.19
C GLY A 149 -13.20 -14.15 -12.10
N GLY A 150 -13.78 -13.01 -12.48
CA GLY A 150 -14.19 -11.96 -11.56
C GLY A 150 -15.24 -12.42 -10.55
N LEU A 151 -16.24 -13.18 -10.99
CA LEU A 151 -17.24 -13.78 -10.10
C LEU A 151 -16.61 -14.73 -9.09
N ILE A 152 -15.67 -15.57 -9.52
CA ILE A 152 -14.92 -16.47 -8.63
C ILE A 152 -14.09 -15.68 -7.64
N GLY A 153 -13.37 -14.64 -8.09
CA GLY A 153 -12.57 -13.77 -7.22
C GLY A 153 -13.41 -13.08 -6.14
N SER A 154 -14.53 -12.50 -6.53
CA SER A 154 -15.49 -11.88 -5.62
C SER A 154 -16.06 -12.88 -4.59
N LEU A 155 -16.43 -14.09 -5.04
CA LEU A 155 -16.91 -15.14 -4.15
C LEU A 155 -15.85 -15.58 -3.15
N VAL A 156 -14.59 -15.75 -3.57
CA VAL A 156 -13.47 -16.09 -2.68
C VAL A 156 -13.22 -14.98 -1.66
N GLN A 157 -13.26 -13.70 -2.09
CA GLN A 157 -13.17 -12.56 -1.19
C GLN A 157 -14.25 -12.58 -0.12
N ARG A 158 -15.52 -12.81 -0.50
CA ARG A 158 -16.66 -12.95 0.43
C ARG A 158 -16.50 -14.11 1.40
N LEU A 159 -15.99 -15.25 0.94
CA LEU A 159 -15.69 -16.39 1.82
C LEU A 159 -14.62 -16.03 2.84
N CYS A 160 -13.57 -15.34 2.42
CA CYS A 160 -12.50 -14.85 3.30
C CYS A 160 -13.00 -13.80 4.31
N ALA A 161 -13.89 -12.90 3.92
CA ALA A 161 -14.51 -11.94 4.82
C ALA A 161 -15.32 -12.61 5.94
N ARG A 162 -15.95 -13.75 5.65
CA ARG A 162 -16.76 -14.51 6.60
C ARG A 162 -16.01 -15.48 7.51
N VAL A 163 -14.68 -15.53 7.39
CA VAL A 163 -13.84 -16.24 8.36
C VAL A 163 -13.89 -15.49 9.69
N PRO A 164 -14.08 -16.18 10.85
CA PRO A 164 -13.91 -15.55 12.16
C PRO A 164 -12.49 -14.97 12.31
N GLN A 165 -12.37 -13.66 12.42
CA GLN A 165 -11.08 -12.97 12.38
C GLN A 165 -11.12 -11.63 13.10
N ARG A 166 -9.94 -11.14 13.49
CA ARG A 166 -9.69 -9.73 13.76
C ARG A 166 -9.15 -9.11 12.48
N ALA A 167 -9.96 -8.30 11.83
CA ALA A 167 -9.57 -7.64 10.59
C ALA A 167 -8.93 -6.28 10.88
N HIS A 168 -7.84 -5.99 10.18
CA HIS A 168 -7.25 -4.67 10.12
C HIS A 168 -7.42 -4.12 8.71
N CYS A 169 -7.96 -2.91 8.60
CA CYS A 169 -8.07 -2.17 7.35
C CYS A 169 -7.27 -0.88 7.44
N PHE A 170 -6.75 -0.42 6.32
CA PHE A 170 -5.89 0.78 6.26
C PHE A 170 -6.63 2.01 5.72
N SER A 171 -7.90 1.83 5.36
CA SER A 171 -8.80 2.92 4.92
C SER A 171 -10.24 2.62 5.33
N MET A 172 -11.05 3.65 5.44
CA MET A 172 -12.47 3.53 5.75
C MET A 172 -13.21 2.83 4.61
N LEU A 173 -12.91 3.17 3.36
CA LEU A 173 -13.45 2.55 2.16
C LEU A 173 -13.38 1.02 2.25
N HIS A 174 -12.20 0.48 2.56
CA HIS A 174 -12.03 -0.96 2.63
C HIS A 174 -12.63 -1.58 3.89
N ALA A 175 -12.68 -0.84 5.00
CA ALA A 175 -13.36 -1.29 6.22
C ALA A 175 -14.88 -1.40 6.02
N GLU A 176 -15.49 -0.44 5.35
CA GLU A 176 -16.93 -0.45 5.03
C GLU A 176 -17.28 -1.55 4.05
N ARG A 177 -16.49 -1.71 2.98
CA ARG A 177 -16.67 -2.83 2.04
C ARG A 177 -16.54 -4.18 2.73
N LEU A 178 -15.55 -4.36 3.57
CA LEU A 178 -15.35 -5.61 4.29
C LEU A 178 -16.55 -5.94 5.19
N ARG A 179 -17.15 -4.94 5.83
CA ARG A 179 -18.40 -5.13 6.58
C ARG A 179 -19.56 -5.53 5.66
N ALA A 180 -19.68 -4.87 4.50
CA ALA A 180 -20.71 -5.19 3.51
C ALA A 180 -20.56 -6.59 2.91
N GLU A 181 -19.33 -7.13 2.80
CA GLU A 181 -19.02 -8.50 2.40
C GLU A 181 -19.40 -9.55 3.49
N GLY A 182 -19.85 -9.10 4.65
CA GLY A 182 -20.31 -9.94 5.74
C GLY A 182 -19.20 -10.40 6.69
N LEU A 183 -18.28 -9.49 7.02
CA LEU A 183 -17.23 -9.75 8.00
C LEU A 183 -17.76 -10.41 9.26
N ARG A 184 -17.12 -11.49 9.69
CA ARG A 184 -17.33 -12.13 10.97
C ARG A 184 -16.18 -11.81 11.92
N GLY A 185 -16.41 -10.89 12.85
CA GLY A 185 -15.41 -10.43 13.81
C GLY A 185 -15.37 -8.91 13.90
N THR A 186 -14.25 -8.39 14.39
CA THR A 186 -14.03 -6.96 14.55
C THR A 186 -13.20 -6.42 13.38
N VAL A 187 -13.44 -5.18 12.98
CA VAL A 187 -12.54 -4.44 12.11
C VAL A 187 -11.92 -3.29 12.88
N THR A 188 -10.60 -3.19 12.81
CA THR A 188 -9.80 -2.09 13.36
C THR A 188 -9.21 -1.31 12.20
N LEU A 189 -9.36 0.01 12.22
CA LEU A 189 -8.77 0.90 11.23
C LEU A 189 -7.35 1.27 11.67
N LEU A 190 -6.37 1.00 10.82
CA LEU A 190 -4.96 1.33 10.99
C LEU A 190 -4.59 2.43 10.00
N ARG A 191 -4.65 3.69 10.42
CA ARG A 191 -4.40 4.84 9.54
C ARG A 191 -2.93 5.18 9.36
N GLY A 192 -2.04 4.60 10.16
CA GLY A 192 -0.64 4.93 10.21
C GLY A 192 0.24 3.94 9.46
N LEU A 193 0.87 4.37 8.38
CA LEU A 193 1.90 3.61 7.65
C LEU A 193 3.20 4.40 7.45
N TYR A 194 3.25 5.66 7.87
CA TYR A 194 4.41 6.51 7.71
C TYR A 194 5.49 6.16 8.74
N ALA A 195 6.64 5.70 8.26
CA ALA A 195 7.72 5.17 9.09
C ALA A 195 8.90 6.14 9.29
N ALA A 196 8.93 7.28 8.58
CA ALA A 196 9.99 8.25 8.74
C ALA A 196 9.77 9.15 9.99
N PRO A 197 10.80 9.87 10.46
CA PRO A 197 10.67 10.79 11.60
C PRO A 197 9.52 11.79 11.41
N MET A 198 8.76 12.02 12.46
CA MET A 198 7.64 12.97 12.49
C MET A 198 8.10 14.38 12.78
N GLU A 199 8.89 14.94 11.85
CA GLU A 199 9.33 16.32 11.92
C GLU A 199 8.28 17.24 11.31
N SER A 200 8.10 18.43 11.89
CA SER A 200 7.24 19.45 11.29
C SER A 200 7.87 19.94 9.99
N PRO A 201 7.17 19.78 8.84
CA PRO A 201 7.74 20.20 7.57
C PRO A 201 7.91 21.72 7.49
N THR A 202 8.96 22.16 6.82
CA THR A 202 9.21 23.58 6.56
C THR A 202 8.72 23.93 5.16
N PRO A 203 7.56 24.64 5.03
CA PRO A 203 7.02 25.02 3.74
C PRO A 203 7.96 25.97 2.99
N ARG A 204 8.10 25.78 1.68
CA ARG A 204 8.89 26.63 0.78
C ARG A 204 8.07 26.90 -0.49
N ALA A 205 8.42 27.93 -1.25
CA ALA A 205 7.87 28.11 -2.59
C ALA A 205 8.18 26.85 -3.43
N ALA A 206 7.22 26.43 -4.22
CA ALA A 206 7.38 25.28 -5.10
C ALA A 206 8.00 25.71 -6.43
N ASP A 207 8.76 24.79 -7.04
CA ASP A 207 9.06 24.87 -8.45
C ASP A 207 7.79 24.48 -9.26
N PRO A 208 7.61 24.96 -10.50
CA PRO A 208 6.48 24.53 -11.34
C PRO A 208 6.70 23.11 -11.88
N VAL A 209 6.73 22.12 -10.98
CA VAL A 209 7.00 20.71 -11.31
C VAL A 209 5.98 19.82 -10.65
N VAL A 210 5.25 19.04 -11.45
CA VAL A 210 4.40 17.96 -10.98
C VAL A 210 5.25 16.72 -10.74
N LEU A 211 5.15 16.12 -9.56
CA LEU A 211 5.85 14.89 -9.22
C LEU A 211 4.91 13.70 -9.27
N PHE A 212 5.31 12.65 -9.98
CA PHE A 212 4.77 11.32 -9.85
C PHE A 212 5.84 10.40 -9.24
N ALA A 213 5.49 9.61 -8.22
CA ALA A 213 6.41 8.65 -7.63
C ALA A 213 5.70 7.32 -7.33
N GLY A 214 6.11 6.24 -8.01
CA GLY A 214 5.50 4.94 -7.82
C GLY A 214 5.83 3.94 -8.91
N ARG A 215 5.32 2.71 -8.78
CA ARG A 215 5.47 1.69 -9.83
C ARG A 215 4.72 2.10 -11.10
N LEU A 216 5.36 1.95 -12.25
CA LEU A 216 4.73 2.22 -13.55
C LEU A 216 3.92 0.99 -13.99
N ILE A 217 2.73 0.86 -13.42
CA ILE A 217 1.78 -0.24 -13.69
C ILE A 217 0.43 0.33 -14.17
N PRO A 218 -0.39 -0.44 -14.89
CA PRO A 218 -1.66 0.05 -15.46
C PRO A 218 -2.59 0.74 -14.46
N GLU A 219 -2.63 0.26 -13.21
CA GLU A 219 -3.44 0.84 -12.15
C GLU A 219 -3.05 2.27 -11.79
N LYS A 220 -1.82 2.68 -12.07
CA LYS A 220 -1.30 4.03 -11.78
C LYS A 220 -1.60 5.05 -12.88
N GLN A 221 -2.03 4.61 -14.07
CA GLN A 221 -2.48 5.44 -15.18
C GLN A 221 -1.50 6.58 -15.52
N VAL A 222 -0.22 6.26 -15.70
CA VAL A 222 0.85 7.26 -15.89
C VAL A 222 0.67 8.11 -17.16
N THR A 223 0.09 7.56 -18.22
CA THR A 223 -0.21 8.29 -19.46
C THR A 223 -1.27 9.38 -19.25
N LEU A 224 -2.24 9.10 -18.39
CA LEU A 224 -3.24 10.09 -17.96
C LEU A 224 -2.58 11.25 -17.19
N ALA A 225 -1.59 10.94 -16.35
CA ALA A 225 -0.83 11.97 -15.62
C ALA A 225 -0.08 12.90 -16.59
N VAL A 226 0.55 12.35 -17.63
CA VAL A 226 1.24 13.16 -18.68
C VAL A 226 0.25 14.06 -19.40
N ALA A 227 -0.90 13.53 -19.84
CA ALA A 227 -1.92 14.32 -20.53
C ALA A 227 -2.45 15.47 -19.65
N ALA A 228 -2.61 15.23 -18.34
CA ALA A 228 -3.01 16.27 -17.40
C ALA A 228 -1.95 17.35 -17.21
N VAL A 229 -0.66 16.97 -17.15
CA VAL A 229 0.47 17.92 -17.09
C VAL A 229 0.52 18.78 -18.35
N ALA A 230 0.32 18.19 -19.54
CA ALA A 230 0.26 18.93 -20.80
C ALA A 230 -0.82 20.04 -20.77
N LEU A 231 -2.04 19.67 -20.35
CA LEU A 231 -3.15 20.63 -20.26
C LEU A 231 -2.92 21.72 -19.19
N ALA A 232 -2.32 21.35 -18.06
CA ALA A 232 -2.02 22.32 -17.00
C ALA A 232 -0.88 23.29 -17.44
N ALA A 233 0.08 22.82 -18.25
CA ALA A 233 1.16 23.65 -18.80
C ALA A 233 0.66 24.77 -19.72
N GLU A 234 -0.53 24.63 -20.33
CA GLU A 234 -1.16 25.72 -21.10
C GLU A 234 -1.52 26.94 -20.21
N ARG A 235 -1.66 26.72 -18.89
CA ARG A 235 -2.09 27.73 -17.90
C ARG A 235 -1.01 28.11 -16.91
N ILE A 236 -0.03 27.27 -16.68
CA ILE A 236 1.06 27.45 -15.70
C ILE A 236 2.38 27.58 -16.47
N GLU A 237 2.94 28.78 -16.51
CA GLU A 237 4.19 29.04 -17.21
C GLU A 237 5.36 28.22 -16.62
N GLY A 238 6.08 27.52 -17.49
CA GLY A 238 7.25 26.71 -17.12
C GLY A 238 6.89 25.41 -16.39
N LEU A 239 5.62 24.99 -16.37
CA LEU A 239 5.23 23.73 -15.73
C LEU A 239 5.87 22.55 -16.46
N GLY A 240 6.51 21.70 -15.67
CA GLY A 240 7.04 20.42 -16.12
C GLY A 240 6.63 19.27 -15.22
N GLY A 241 7.24 18.10 -15.43
CA GLY A 241 6.95 16.90 -14.64
C GLY A 241 8.18 16.04 -14.36
N VAL A 242 8.19 15.36 -13.22
CA VAL A 242 9.18 14.35 -12.86
C VAL A 242 8.44 13.08 -12.50
N PHE A 243 8.67 12.00 -13.27
CA PHE A 243 8.04 10.70 -13.10
C PHE A 243 9.07 9.70 -12.58
N LEU A 244 9.04 9.42 -11.29
CA LEU A 244 9.97 8.52 -10.60
C LEU A 244 9.36 7.14 -10.41
N GLY A 245 10.03 6.13 -10.92
CA GLY A 245 9.62 4.75 -10.77
C GLY A 245 9.91 3.92 -12.03
N ASP A 246 9.64 2.63 -11.94
CA ASP A 246 9.83 1.72 -13.05
C ASP A 246 8.68 0.70 -13.12
N GLY A 247 8.50 0.08 -14.27
CA GLY A 247 7.47 -0.91 -14.49
C GLY A 247 7.09 -1.11 -15.96
N PRO A 248 6.11 -1.99 -16.23
CA PRO A 248 5.70 -2.33 -17.59
C PRO A 248 5.14 -1.15 -18.40
N GLU A 249 4.68 -0.08 -17.76
CA GLU A 249 4.13 1.11 -18.41
C GLU A 249 5.21 2.17 -18.77
N HIS A 250 6.51 1.88 -18.57
CA HIS A 250 7.58 2.85 -18.87
C HIS A 250 7.58 3.26 -20.35
N THR A 251 7.50 2.30 -21.27
CA THR A 251 7.42 2.60 -22.70
C THR A 251 6.19 3.42 -23.08
N ALA A 252 5.05 3.15 -22.42
CA ALA A 252 3.82 3.93 -22.63
C ALA A 252 3.95 5.35 -22.08
N LEU A 253 4.66 5.54 -20.99
CA LEU A 253 4.99 6.84 -20.42
C LEU A 253 5.85 7.67 -21.38
N ASP A 254 6.94 7.08 -21.90
CA ASP A 254 7.81 7.77 -22.87
C ASP A 254 7.06 8.15 -24.15
N ALA A 255 6.21 7.25 -24.66
CA ALA A 255 5.37 7.53 -25.81
C ALA A 255 4.38 8.69 -25.56
N ALA A 256 3.76 8.75 -24.38
CA ALA A 256 2.85 9.83 -24.03
C ALA A 256 3.59 11.18 -23.87
N ILE A 257 4.79 11.19 -23.30
CA ILE A 257 5.63 12.40 -23.23
C ILE A 257 5.90 12.95 -24.63
N ALA A 258 6.32 12.09 -25.56
CA ALA A 258 6.59 12.47 -26.95
C ALA A 258 5.31 12.91 -27.70
N GLU A 259 4.18 12.21 -27.52
CA GLU A 259 2.90 12.55 -28.13
C GLU A 259 2.42 13.96 -27.75
N HIS A 260 2.68 14.38 -26.50
CA HIS A 260 2.33 15.70 -26.00
C HIS A 260 3.42 16.76 -26.19
N GLY A 261 4.58 16.41 -26.79
CA GLY A 261 5.69 17.35 -27.03
C GLY A 261 6.32 17.88 -25.75
N LEU A 262 6.44 17.05 -24.70
CA LEU A 262 6.90 17.44 -23.36
C LEU A 262 8.33 16.97 -23.06
N GLU A 263 9.11 16.51 -24.03
CA GLU A 263 10.43 15.90 -23.87
C GLU A 263 11.44 16.84 -23.17
N ASP A 264 11.30 18.15 -23.36
CA ASP A 264 12.18 19.15 -22.77
C ASP A 264 11.81 19.52 -21.32
N VAL A 265 10.58 19.24 -20.88
CA VAL A 265 10.05 19.68 -19.57
C VAL A 265 9.57 18.55 -18.67
N VAL A 266 9.44 17.32 -19.19
CA VAL A 266 9.07 16.14 -18.43
C VAL A 266 10.20 15.11 -18.45
N SER A 267 10.60 14.63 -17.29
CA SER A 267 11.63 13.60 -17.14
C SER A 267 11.07 12.33 -16.50
N ALA A 268 11.45 11.17 -17.06
CA ALA A 268 11.10 9.83 -16.59
C ALA A 268 12.38 8.98 -16.39
N PRO A 269 13.23 9.29 -15.38
CA PRO A 269 14.55 8.67 -15.25
C PRO A 269 14.52 7.23 -14.73
N GLY A 270 13.35 6.64 -14.55
CA GLY A 270 13.20 5.31 -13.99
C GLY A 270 13.24 5.29 -12.47
N PHE A 271 13.77 4.20 -11.89
CA PHE A 271 13.89 4.06 -10.43
C PHE A 271 14.81 5.12 -9.83
N ALA A 272 14.37 5.72 -8.72
CA ALA A 272 15.12 6.75 -7.99
C ALA A 272 15.41 6.33 -6.56
N SER A 273 16.51 6.83 -5.99
CA SER A 273 16.83 6.63 -4.57
C SER A 273 15.85 7.38 -3.67
N ALA A 274 15.75 6.97 -2.41
CA ALA A 274 14.87 7.62 -1.42
C ALA A 274 15.24 9.12 -1.24
N GLU A 275 16.52 9.44 -1.27
CA GLU A 275 17.03 10.81 -1.15
C GLU A 275 16.58 11.67 -2.35
N ARG A 276 16.61 11.11 -3.57
CA ARG A 276 16.11 11.80 -4.75
C ARG A 276 14.61 12.02 -4.70
N VAL A 277 13.86 11.01 -4.30
CA VAL A 277 12.39 11.12 -4.12
C VAL A 277 12.07 12.19 -3.08
N ASP A 278 12.79 12.24 -1.95
CA ASP A 278 12.63 13.26 -0.92
C ASP A 278 12.90 14.67 -1.45
N ALA A 279 14.00 14.85 -2.19
CA ALA A 279 14.38 16.15 -2.77
C ALA A 279 13.33 16.63 -3.79
N GLU A 280 12.85 15.73 -4.67
CA GLU A 280 11.81 16.06 -5.64
C GLU A 280 10.47 16.39 -4.95
N MET A 281 10.07 15.65 -3.91
CA MET A 281 8.87 15.96 -3.14
C MET A 281 8.94 17.36 -2.52
N ARG A 282 10.09 17.75 -1.94
CA ARG A 282 10.23 19.06 -1.28
C ARG A 282 10.08 20.24 -2.23
N ARG A 283 10.51 20.11 -3.48
CA ARG A 283 10.46 21.19 -4.48
C ARG A 283 9.20 21.17 -5.35
N ALA A 284 8.53 20.04 -5.49
CA ALA A 284 7.39 19.87 -6.39
C ALA A 284 6.23 20.83 -6.06
N LEU A 285 5.53 21.27 -7.10
CA LEU A 285 4.25 21.96 -7.00
C LEU A 285 3.23 21.09 -6.29
N CYS A 286 3.08 19.84 -6.77
CA CYS A 286 2.23 18.84 -6.15
C CYS A 286 2.75 17.42 -6.42
N MET A 287 2.36 16.49 -5.54
CA MET A 287 2.38 15.04 -5.82
C MET A 287 1.11 14.69 -6.60
N LEU A 288 1.26 14.05 -7.75
CA LEU A 288 0.15 13.61 -8.59
C LEU A 288 -0.07 12.10 -8.45
N LEU A 289 -1.27 11.70 -8.06
CA LEU A 289 -1.70 10.31 -7.92
C LEU A 289 -2.94 10.03 -8.77
N THR A 290 -2.71 9.54 -9.99
CA THR A 290 -3.74 9.22 -10.97
C THR A 290 -4.28 7.79 -10.85
N SER A 291 -4.03 7.13 -9.73
CA SER A 291 -4.36 5.72 -9.53
C SER A 291 -5.86 5.45 -9.67
N ARG A 292 -6.22 4.47 -10.49
CA ARG A 292 -7.58 3.92 -10.56
C ARG A 292 -7.96 3.16 -9.29
N ARG A 293 -6.96 2.56 -8.63
CA ARG A 293 -7.09 1.78 -7.42
C ARG A 293 -5.94 2.07 -6.46
N GLU A 294 -6.28 2.34 -5.22
CA GLU A 294 -5.30 2.59 -4.16
C GLU A 294 -5.84 2.12 -2.81
N GLY A 295 -5.09 1.29 -2.12
CA GLY A 295 -5.48 0.76 -0.82
C GLY A 295 -5.32 1.75 0.32
N TYR A 296 -4.37 2.69 0.19
CA TYR A 296 -4.08 3.71 1.19
C TYR A 296 -3.57 5.01 0.56
N GLY A 297 -2.46 4.97 -0.19
CA GLY A 297 -1.86 6.16 -0.78
C GLY A 297 -0.67 6.72 0.01
N MET A 298 0.29 5.87 0.36
CA MET A 298 1.47 6.27 1.16
C MET A 298 2.17 7.52 0.65
N VAL A 299 2.26 7.69 -0.68
CA VAL A 299 2.93 8.85 -1.29
C VAL A 299 2.25 10.18 -0.95
N VAL A 300 0.93 10.18 -0.66
CA VAL A 300 0.19 11.39 -0.23
C VAL A 300 0.67 11.82 1.16
N VAL A 301 0.83 10.88 2.08
CA VAL A 301 1.36 11.16 3.43
C VAL A 301 2.83 11.57 3.35
N GLU A 302 3.62 10.90 2.51
CA GLU A 302 5.02 11.23 2.29
C GLU A 302 5.20 12.65 1.72
N ALA A 303 4.34 13.07 0.80
CA ALA A 303 4.32 14.42 0.25
C ALA A 303 3.90 15.47 1.33
N ALA A 304 2.83 15.18 2.08
CA ALA A 304 2.37 16.07 3.15
C ALA A 304 3.43 16.27 4.23
N ALA A 305 4.22 15.24 4.56
CA ALA A 305 5.38 15.32 5.46
C ALA A 305 6.50 16.24 4.94
N ARG A 306 6.44 16.71 3.70
CA ARG A 306 7.35 17.70 3.08
C ARG A 306 6.63 19.01 2.76
N ALA A 307 5.44 19.21 3.32
CA ALA A 307 4.55 20.32 3.01
C ALA A 307 4.24 20.42 1.50
N THR A 308 4.17 19.29 0.81
CA THR A 308 3.84 19.24 -0.61
C THR A 308 2.41 18.76 -0.76
N PRO A 309 1.50 19.58 -1.31
CA PRO A 309 0.12 19.18 -1.53
C PRO A 309 0.03 18.08 -2.57
N SER A 310 -1.07 17.31 -2.53
CA SER A 310 -1.29 16.23 -3.48
C SER A 310 -2.51 16.49 -4.35
N VAL A 311 -2.46 16.02 -5.60
CA VAL A 311 -3.63 15.88 -6.47
C VAL A 311 -3.95 14.40 -6.61
N VAL A 312 -5.16 13.99 -6.22
CA VAL A 312 -5.61 12.61 -6.25
C VAL A 312 -6.89 12.50 -7.09
N VAL A 313 -6.99 11.46 -7.90
CA VAL A 313 -8.19 11.21 -8.70
C VAL A 313 -9.23 10.44 -7.89
N ALA A 314 -10.46 10.94 -7.83
CA ALA A 314 -11.58 10.22 -7.22
C ALA A 314 -11.89 8.95 -8.02
N GLY A 315 -12.20 7.87 -7.31
CA GLY A 315 -12.56 6.60 -7.93
C GLY A 315 -13.16 5.63 -6.91
N GLU A 316 -13.98 4.72 -7.41
CA GLU A 316 -14.64 3.69 -6.58
C GLU A 316 -13.64 2.91 -5.71
N ASP A 317 -12.45 2.62 -6.25
CA ASP A 317 -11.43 1.79 -5.60
C ASP A 317 -10.22 2.61 -5.12
N ASN A 318 -10.32 3.94 -5.01
CA ASN A 318 -9.21 4.79 -4.60
C ASN A 318 -9.41 5.37 -3.20
N ALA A 319 -8.82 4.71 -2.21
CA ALA A 319 -8.86 5.15 -0.82
C ALA A 319 -7.92 6.33 -0.50
N ALA A 320 -7.02 6.70 -1.41
CA ALA A 320 -6.09 7.82 -1.15
C ALA A 320 -6.79 9.17 -0.99
N THR A 321 -8.03 9.30 -1.48
CA THR A 321 -8.87 10.48 -1.26
C THR A 321 -9.19 10.71 0.23
N GLU A 322 -9.16 9.68 1.06
CA GLU A 322 -9.37 9.80 2.51
C GLU A 322 -8.23 10.55 3.24
N LEU A 323 -7.08 10.69 2.58
CA LEU A 323 -5.91 11.39 3.09
C LEU A 323 -5.89 12.87 2.67
N LEU A 324 -6.90 13.33 1.94
CA LEU A 324 -7.00 14.69 1.46
C LEU A 324 -8.17 15.43 2.11
N GLU A 325 -7.89 16.68 2.46
CA GLU A 325 -8.83 17.72 2.79
C GLU A 325 -8.68 18.81 1.71
N GLU A 326 -9.65 18.90 0.78
CA GLU A 326 -9.59 19.80 -0.38
C GLU A 326 -9.34 21.25 0.03
N GLY A 327 -8.45 21.92 -0.67
CA GLY A 327 -8.02 23.29 -0.35
C GLY A 327 -7.07 23.40 0.84
N VAL A 328 -6.80 22.33 1.59
CA VAL A 328 -5.93 22.31 2.78
C VAL A 328 -4.60 21.62 2.47
N ASN A 329 -4.63 20.33 2.11
CA ASN A 329 -3.43 19.56 1.83
C ASN A 329 -3.39 18.99 0.40
N GLY A 330 -4.29 19.45 -0.46
CA GLY A 330 -4.34 19.10 -1.86
C GLY A 330 -5.71 19.26 -2.48
N GLU A 331 -5.88 18.68 -3.66
CA GLU A 331 -7.09 18.76 -4.47
C GLU A 331 -7.50 17.38 -4.97
N ILE A 332 -8.82 17.14 -5.07
CA ILE A 332 -9.37 15.92 -5.63
C ILE A 332 -9.91 16.21 -7.04
N ALA A 333 -9.35 15.51 -8.04
CA ALA A 333 -9.93 15.50 -9.37
C ALA A 333 -11.15 14.56 -9.38
N ALA A 334 -12.32 15.09 -9.71
CA ALA A 334 -13.58 14.35 -9.59
C ALA A 334 -13.68 13.12 -10.51
N THR A 335 -12.93 13.10 -11.61
CA THR A 335 -12.91 12.02 -12.60
C THR A 335 -11.50 11.78 -13.14
N SER A 336 -11.32 10.65 -13.84
CA SER A 336 -10.10 10.33 -14.59
C SER A 336 -10.02 11.09 -15.95
N ASP A 337 -10.72 12.21 -16.11
CA ASP A 337 -10.54 13.09 -17.25
C ASP A 337 -9.26 13.91 -17.07
N PRO A 338 -8.33 13.94 -18.07
CA PRO A 338 -7.13 14.77 -18.00
C PRO A 338 -7.40 16.24 -17.68
N ARG A 339 -8.52 16.79 -18.15
CA ARG A 339 -8.94 18.19 -17.86
C ARG A 339 -9.28 18.39 -16.38
N ALA A 340 -10.04 17.46 -15.79
CA ALA A 340 -10.37 17.53 -14.36
C ALA A 340 -9.11 17.46 -13.48
N ILE A 341 -8.13 16.67 -13.89
CA ILE A 341 -6.84 16.57 -13.18
C ILE A 341 -6.02 17.84 -13.38
N ALA A 342 -5.96 18.37 -14.60
CA ALA A 342 -5.28 19.64 -14.91
C ALA A 342 -5.88 20.80 -14.09
N ASP A 343 -7.20 20.90 -14.00
CA ASP A 343 -7.87 21.91 -13.19
C ASP A 343 -7.51 21.78 -11.70
N ALA A 344 -7.37 20.54 -11.18
CA ALA A 344 -6.90 20.32 -9.81
C ALA A 344 -5.43 20.75 -9.61
N ILE A 345 -4.55 20.48 -10.57
CA ILE A 345 -3.16 20.98 -10.57
C ILE A 345 -3.13 22.51 -10.56
N ILE A 346 -3.97 23.15 -11.38
CA ILE A 346 -4.08 24.62 -11.44
C ILE A 346 -4.56 25.20 -10.11
N ARG A 347 -5.56 24.59 -9.46
CA ARG A 347 -6.00 25.03 -8.12
C ARG A 347 -4.89 24.94 -7.07
N VAL A 348 -4.06 23.87 -7.10
CA VAL A 348 -2.89 23.78 -6.23
C VAL A 348 -1.89 24.89 -6.52
N HIS A 349 -1.65 25.23 -7.80
CA HIS A 349 -0.77 26.32 -8.20
C HIS A 349 -1.30 27.67 -7.69
N GLU A 350 -2.60 27.95 -7.84
CA GLU A 350 -3.25 29.15 -7.34
C GLU A 350 -3.19 29.26 -5.81
N GLY A 351 -3.29 28.12 -5.09
CA GLY A 351 -3.10 28.06 -3.64
C GLY A 351 -1.67 28.37 -3.18
N GLY A 352 -0.68 28.10 -4.01
CA GLY A 352 0.73 28.51 -3.84
C GLY A 352 1.33 28.16 -2.48
N LEU A 353 2.08 29.09 -1.90
CA LEU A 353 2.72 28.90 -0.60
C LEU A 353 1.70 28.72 0.55
N ALA A 354 0.52 29.32 0.45
CA ALA A 354 -0.50 29.19 1.49
C ALA A 354 -0.98 27.74 1.62
N MET A 355 -1.21 27.05 0.50
CA MET A 355 -1.59 25.63 0.50
C MET A 355 -0.43 24.75 1.04
N ARG A 356 0.82 25.08 0.74
CA ARG A 356 1.95 24.34 1.33
C ARG A 356 2.04 24.51 2.85
N VAL A 357 1.75 25.71 3.35
CA VAL A 357 1.68 26.00 4.80
C VAL A 357 0.56 25.20 5.45
N SER A 358 -0.64 25.18 4.85
CA SER A 358 -1.77 24.39 5.36
C SER A 358 -1.50 22.89 5.29
N THR A 359 -0.86 22.40 4.22
CA THR A 359 -0.42 20.99 4.10
C THR A 359 0.52 20.60 5.24
N GLY A 360 1.53 21.42 5.52
CA GLY A 360 2.46 21.15 6.61
C GLY A 360 1.81 21.17 7.99
N ARG A 361 0.85 22.07 8.20
CA ARG A 361 0.04 22.11 9.43
C ARG A 361 -0.82 20.85 9.56
N TRP A 362 -1.56 20.52 8.50
CA TRP A 362 -2.39 19.31 8.44
C TRP A 362 -1.57 18.06 8.80
N PHE A 363 -0.39 17.88 8.20
CA PHE A 363 0.49 16.75 8.52
C PHE A 363 0.88 16.75 10.01
N SER A 364 1.27 17.91 10.56
CA SER A 364 1.69 18.01 11.98
C SER A 364 0.53 17.66 12.93
N GLU A 365 -0.69 18.06 12.62
CA GLU A 365 -1.88 17.78 13.40
C GLU A 365 -2.27 16.29 13.37
N HIS A 366 -2.03 15.61 12.25
CA HIS A 366 -2.37 14.18 12.06
C HIS A 366 -1.15 13.25 12.22
N ALA A 367 0.04 13.78 12.51
CA ALA A 367 1.29 13.02 12.51
C ALA A 367 1.23 11.74 13.36
N ARG A 368 0.65 11.81 14.56
CA ARG A 368 0.52 10.65 15.45
C ARG A 368 -0.36 9.56 14.81
N GLU A 369 -1.51 9.93 14.26
CA GLU A 369 -2.45 9.01 13.64
C GLU A 369 -1.85 8.35 12.38
N LEU A 370 -1.09 9.12 11.59
CA LEU A 370 -0.45 8.67 10.35
C LEU A 370 0.83 7.86 10.60
N SER A 371 1.33 7.81 11.86
CA SER A 371 2.56 7.09 12.18
C SER A 371 2.38 5.58 12.13
N LEU A 372 3.36 4.88 11.58
CA LEU A 372 3.45 3.42 11.63
C LEU A 372 3.40 2.91 13.08
N GLU A 373 4.02 3.64 14.00
CA GLU A 373 4.04 3.31 15.43
C GLU A 373 2.63 3.20 16.02
N SER A 374 1.74 4.15 15.72
CA SER A 374 0.35 4.13 16.18
C SER A 374 -0.42 2.88 15.73
N SER A 375 -0.20 2.46 14.46
CA SER A 375 -0.81 1.23 13.94
C SER A 375 -0.23 -0.02 14.60
N LEU A 376 1.09 -0.07 14.83
CA LEU A 376 1.74 -1.19 15.51
C LEU A 376 1.28 -1.31 16.97
N GLU A 377 1.19 -0.19 17.72
CA GLU A 377 0.63 -0.16 19.07
C GLU A 377 -0.80 -0.72 19.11
N THR A 378 -1.62 -0.34 18.14
CA THR A 378 -3.00 -0.81 18.03
C THR A 378 -3.09 -2.32 17.81
N VAL A 379 -2.26 -2.87 16.93
CA VAL A 379 -2.18 -4.32 16.68
C VAL A 379 -1.70 -5.08 17.91
N LEU A 380 -0.67 -4.58 18.59
CA LEU A 380 -0.11 -5.16 19.82
C LEU A 380 -1.15 -5.20 20.95
N ALA A 381 -1.90 -4.10 21.16
CA ALA A 381 -2.98 -4.06 22.13
C ALA A 381 -4.06 -5.12 21.85
N GLY A 382 -4.35 -5.36 20.57
CA GLY A 382 -5.25 -6.43 20.14
C GLY A 382 -4.78 -7.84 20.53
N TYR A 383 -3.47 -8.09 20.55
CA TYR A 383 -2.95 -9.41 21.00
C TYR A 383 -2.98 -9.60 22.50
N ALA A 384 -2.81 -8.53 23.28
CA ALA A 384 -2.90 -8.59 24.72
C ALA A 384 -4.33 -8.92 25.20
N SER A 385 -5.35 -8.39 24.53
CA SER A 385 -6.76 -8.65 24.84
C SER A 385 -7.24 -10.06 24.49
N ALA A 386 -6.52 -10.80 23.65
CA ALA A 386 -6.83 -12.19 23.30
C ALA A 386 -6.62 -13.20 24.44
N ARG A 387 -5.91 -12.78 25.50
CA ARG A 387 -5.59 -13.60 26.68
C ARG A 387 -6.51 -13.36 27.88
N ALA A 388 -7.29 -12.28 27.84
CA ALA A 388 -8.27 -11.96 28.89
C ALA A 388 -9.62 -12.63 28.59
#